data_e2d87bec7ed8fbeedb35dd7dccec1081
#
_entry.id   e2d87bec7ed8fbeedb35dd7dccec1081
#
_cell.length_a   1.000
_cell.length_b   1.000
_cell.length_c   1.000
_cell.angle_alpha   90.00
_cell.angle_beta   90.00
_cell.angle_gamma   90.00
#
_symmetry.space_group_name_H-M   'P 1'
#
loop_
_entity.id
_entity.type
_entity.pdbx_description
1 polymer ?
#
loop_
_entity_poly.entity_id
_entity_poly.type
_entity_poly.pdbx_seq_one_letter_code
_entity_poly.pdbx_strand_id
1 'polypeptide(L)'
;MKKRIIGLDYGLKTVGVAVSDPLGFTAQGLETITRKDENKLRKTYARIEALIREYEAEQIVLGYPKNMNDTEGERVEKTLAFKEALERRTGLEVILWDERMSTVASERVLMEGNVRREDRKTYIDKMAAAFILQGYLDYQSFSENQAESEDSEDI
;
A
#
# COMPACT_ATOMS: atom_id res chain seq x y z
N MET A 1 7.49 -3.60 -20.18
CA MET A 1 7.46 -3.10 -18.78
C MET A 1 6.34 -3.77 -18.00
N LYS A 2 6.58 -4.06 -16.76
CA LYS A 2 5.53 -4.57 -15.89
C LYS A 2 4.57 -3.44 -15.53
N LYS A 3 3.30 -3.79 -15.24
CA LYS A 3 2.31 -2.78 -14.81
C LYS A 3 2.77 -2.13 -13.50
N ARG A 4 2.53 -0.83 -13.39
CA ARG A 4 2.82 -0.11 -12.16
C ARG A 4 1.68 -0.30 -11.16
N ILE A 5 2.03 -0.38 -9.90
CA ILE A 5 1.10 -0.67 -8.82
C ILE A 5 1.23 0.43 -7.77
N ILE A 6 0.09 0.94 -7.30
CA ILE A 6 0.05 1.88 -6.19
C ILE A 6 -0.19 1.09 -4.89
N GLY A 7 0.65 1.32 -3.89
CA GLY A 7 0.47 0.78 -2.55
C GLY A 7 -0.11 1.82 -1.62
N LEU A 8 -1.08 1.44 -0.80
CA LEU A 8 -1.78 2.35 0.11
C LEU A 8 -1.82 1.79 1.53
N ASP A 9 -1.55 2.65 2.50
CA ASP A 9 -1.75 2.36 3.92
C ASP A 9 -2.80 3.33 4.47
N TYR A 10 -4.02 2.82 4.66
CA TYR A 10 -5.17 3.62 5.08
C TYR A 10 -5.19 3.79 6.60
N GLY A 11 -5.10 5.02 7.07
CA GLY A 11 -5.18 5.37 8.49
C GLY A 11 -6.37 6.27 8.80
N LEU A 12 -6.51 6.65 10.07
CA LEU A 12 -7.62 7.48 10.54
C LEU A 12 -7.69 8.85 9.86
N LYS A 13 -6.53 9.50 9.71
CA LYS A 13 -6.46 10.83 9.09
C LYS A 13 -5.41 10.91 7.98
N THR A 14 -4.74 9.81 7.71
CA THR A 14 -3.66 9.76 6.73
C THR A 14 -3.80 8.55 5.83
N VAL A 15 -3.27 8.68 4.61
CA VAL A 15 -3.08 7.55 3.71
C VAL A 15 -1.66 7.64 3.19
N GLY A 16 -0.83 6.67 3.54
CA GLY A 16 0.50 6.53 2.98
C GLY A 16 0.41 6.00 1.56
N VAL A 17 1.20 6.54 0.64
CA VAL A 17 1.18 6.16 -0.78
C VAL A 17 2.57 5.78 -1.25
N ALA A 18 2.64 4.66 -1.96
CA ALA A 18 3.85 4.17 -2.60
C ALA A 18 3.54 3.76 -4.03
N VAL A 19 4.57 3.64 -4.85
CA VAL A 19 4.43 3.17 -6.23
C VAL A 19 5.55 2.18 -6.55
N SER A 20 5.25 1.18 -7.36
CA SER A 20 6.28 0.26 -7.86
C SER A 20 7.08 0.94 -8.98
N ASP A 21 8.35 0.53 -9.12
CA ASP A 21 9.18 0.99 -10.23
C ASP A 21 8.68 0.39 -11.56
N PRO A 22 9.11 0.92 -12.71
CA PRO A 22 8.66 0.40 -14.00
C PRO A 22 9.00 -1.07 -14.26
N LEU A 23 10.00 -1.60 -13.56
CA LEU A 23 10.40 -3.00 -13.68
C LEU A 23 9.66 -3.92 -12.71
N GLY A 24 8.94 -3.36 -11.73
CA GLY A 24 8.17 -4.13 -10.77
C GLY A 24 9.00 -4.81 -9.69
N PHE A 25 10.21 -4.34 -9.43
CA PHE A 25 11.10 -4.94 -8.42
C PHE A 25 11.04 -4.25 -7.06
N THR A 26 10.88 -2.92 -7.06
CA THR A 26 10.97 -2.13 -5.83
C THR A 26 9.76 -1.22 -5.65
N ALA A 27 9.42 -0.98 -4.39
CA ALA A 27 8.40 -0.02 -4.01
C ALA A 27 9.06 1.25 -3.49
N GLN A 28 8.55 2.40 -3.91
CA GLN A 28 9.04 3.71 -3.49
C GLN A 28 7.93 4.48 -2.79
N GLY A 29 8.20 5.02 -1.60
CA GLY A 29 7.26 5.88 -0.90
C GLY A 29 7.12 7.20 -1.64
N LEU A 30 5.89 7.61 -1.93
CA LEU A 30 5.61 8.86 -2.65
C LEU A 30 5.25 9.99 -1.71
N GLU A 31 4.19 9.83 -0.96
CA GLU A 31 3.67 10.88 -0.10
C GLU A 31 2.72 10.32 0.95
N THR A 32 2.36 11.16 1.91
CA THR A 32 1.29 10.89 2.87
C THR A 32 0.19 11.90 2.60
N ILE A 33 -1.01 11.40 2.30
CA ILE A 33 -2.19 12.25 2.11
C ILE A 33 -2.85 12.44 3.47
N THR A 34 -3.00 13.68 3.90
CA THR A 34 -3.62 13.99 5.20
C THR A 34 -5.02 14.58 4.98
N ARG A 35 -5.91 14.32 5.95
CA ARG A 35 -7.24 14.90 5.97
C ARG A 35 -7.61 15.35 7.37
N LYS A 36 -8.43 16.38 7.47
CA LYS A 36 -8.82 16.95 8.76
C LYS A 36 -9.83 16.10 9.51
N ASP A 37 -10.67 15.40 8.77
CA ASP A 37 -11.75 14.59 9.31
C ASP A 37 -11.68 13.19 8.71
N GLU A 38 -11.78 12.17 9.55
CA GLU A 38 -11.72 10.76 9.15
C GLU A 38 -12.68 10.42 8.00
N ASN A 39 -13.88 11.02 8.04
CA ASN A 39 -14.93 10.72 7.08
C ASN A 39 -14.89 11.57 5.80
N LYS A 40 -14.01 12.57 5.73
CA LYS A 40 -13.89 13.45 4.56
C LYS A 40 -12.86 12.91 3.57
N LEU A 41 -13.26 11.94 2.78
CA LEU A 41 -12.37 11.20 1.88
C LEU A 41 -12.35 11.71 0.45
N ARG A 42 -13.21 12.67 0.08
CA ARG A 42 -13.32 13.13 -1.31
C ARG A 42 -12.00 13.61 -1.89
N LYS A 43 -11.27 14.47 -1.17
CA LYS A 43 -9.97 14.98 -1.64
C LYS A 43 -8.92 13.88 -1.65
N THR A 44 -9.01 12.93 -0.71
CA THR A 44 -8.11 11.79 -0.66
C THR A 44 -8.26 10.93 -1.91
N TYR A 45 -9.48 10.60 -2.29
CA TYR A 45 -9.75 9.84 -3.51
C TYR A 45 -9.26 10.59 -4.75
N ALA A 46 -9.53 11.89 -4.83
CA ALA A 46 -9.10 12.72 -5.97
C ALA A 46 -7.58 12.72 -6.11
N ARG A 47 -6.85 12.79 -4.99
CA ARG A 47 -5.39 12.75 -5.00
C ARG A 47 -4.87 11.39 -5.46
N ILE A 48 -5.46 10.30 -4.99
CA ILE A 48 -5.10 8.95 -5.41
C ILE A 48 -5.34 8.78 -6.91
N GLU A 49 -6.48 9.24 -7.40
CA GLU A 49 -6.80 9.19 -8.83
C GLU A 49 -5.77 9.97 -9.67
N ALA A 50 -5.34 11.14 -9.17
CA ALA A 50 -4.31 11.93 -9.84
C ALA A 50 -2.97 11.19 -9.90
N LEU A 51 -2.58 10.53 -8.81
CA LEU A 51 -1.35 9.73 -8.76
C LEU A 51 -1.43 8.52 -9.68
N ILE A 52 -2.58 7.86 -9.77
CA ILE A 52 -2.80 6.75 -10.69
C ILE A 52 -2.57 7.21 -12.13
N ARG A 53 -3.08 8.37 -12.50
CA ARG A 53 -2.88 8.93 -13.85
C ARG A 53 -1.42 9.32 -14.09
N GLU A 54 -0.81 9.97 -13.10
CA GLU A 54 0.58 10.43 -13.20
C GLU A 54 1.56 9.28 -13.42
N TYR A 55 1.39 8.19 -12.69
CA TYR A 55 2.27 7.02 -12.76
C TYR A 55 1.75 5.92 -13.66
N GLU A 56 0.60 6.11 -14.29
CA GLU A 56 -0.04 5.12 -15.17
C GLU A 56 -0.22 3.77 -14.45
N ALA A 57 -0.68 3.82 -13.21
CA ALA A 57 -0.88 2.62 -12.40
C ALA A 57 -2.08 1.82 -12.91
N GLU A 58 -1.95 0.51 -12.88
CA GLU A 58 -2.97 -0.43 -13.36
C GLU A 58 -3.59 -1.26 -12.23
N GLN A 59 -3.05 -1.16 -11.01
CA GLN A 59 -3.49 -1.96 -9.88
C GLN A 59 -3.22 -1.22 -8.59
N ILE A 60 -3.99 -1.52 -7.55
CA ILE A 60 -3.83 -0.95 -6.20
C ILE A 60 -3.66 -2.09 -5.21
N VAL A 61 -2.67 -1.96 -4.31
CA VAL A 61 -2.49 -2.84 -3.16
C VAL A 61 -2.80 -2.03 -1.91
N LEU A 62 -3.75 -2.50 -1.11
CA LEU A 62 -4.20 -1.82 0.10
C LEU A 62 -3.85 -2.66 1.32
N GLY A 63 -3.15 -2.07 2.28
CA GLY A 63 -2.86 -2.73 3.54
C GLY A 63 -4.13 -3.09 4.29
N TYR A 64 -4.22 -4.33 4.75
CA TYR A 64 -5.39 -4.85 5.44
C TYR A 64 -5.04 -5.12 6.90
N PRO A 65 -5.73 -4.49 7.86
CA PRO A 65 -5.44 -4.71 9.28
C PRO A 65 -6.02 -6.02 9.76
N LYS A 66 -5.17 -7.03 9.87
CA LYS A 66 -5.55 -8.34 10.40
C LYS A 66 -5.12 -8.47 11.86
N ASN A 67 -5.65 -7.68 12.71
CA ASN A 67 -5.31 -7.77 14.11
C ASN A 67 -6.35 -8.52 14.91
N MET A 68 -6.01 -8.87 16.14
CA MET A 68 -6.85 -9.71 16.97
C MET A 68 -7.57 -8.99 18.10
N ASN A 69 -7.64 -7.65 18.06
CA ASN A 69 -8.29 -6.86 19.09
C ASN A 69 -9.73 -6.50 18.68
N ASP A 70 -10.61 -6.34 19.64
CA ASP A 70 -12.05 -6.04 19.43
C ASP A 70 -12.30 -4.73 18.66
N THR A 71 -11.34 -3.82 18.67
CA THR A 71 -11.43 -2.54 17.95
C THR A 71 -11.24 -2.68 16.43
N GLU A 72 -10.88 -3.87 15.97
CA GLU A 72 -10.55 -4.11 14.56
C GLU A 72 -11.72 -4.23 13.64
N GLY A 73 -12.86 -4.64 14.14
CA GLY A 73 -14.06 -4.74 13.33
C GLY A 73 -14.39 -3.44 12.62
N GLU A 74 -14.29 -2.32 13.34
CA GLU A 74 -14.55 -1.00 12.79
C GLU A 74 -13.49 -0.59 11.76
N ARG A 75 -12.23 -0.82 12.06
CA ARG A 75 -11.12 -0.51 11.14
C ARG A 75 -11.17 -1.35 9.88
N VAL A 76 -11.50 -2.63 10.01
CA VAL A 76 -11.68 -3.54 8.89
C VAL A 76 -12.83 -3.07 8.01
N GLU A 77 -13.98 -2.73 8.60
CA GLU A 77 -15.14 -2.23 7.85
C GLU A 77 -14.80 -0.96 7.08
N LYS A 78 -14.09 -0.01 7.68
CA LYS A 78 -13.67 1.23 7.02
C LYS A 78 -12.69 0.97 5.90
N THR A 79 -11.77 0.04 6.09
CA THR A 79 -10.81 -0.35 5.06
C THR A 79 -11.53 -0.99 3.87
N LEU A 80 -12.49 -1.86 4.12
CA LEU A 80 -13.29 -2.48 3.05
C LEU A 80 -14.14 -1.47 2.31
N ALA A 81 -14.72 -0.50 3.03
CA ALA A 81 -15.48 0.59 2.40
C ALA A 81 -14.60 1.46 1.52
N PHE A 82 -13.38 1.75 1.99
CA PHE A 82 -12.37 2.49 1.23
C PHE A 82 -11.98 1.74 -0.04
N LYS A 83 -11.76 0.43 0.06
CA LYS A 83 -11.48 -0.45 -1.08
C LYS A 83 -12.60 -0.37 -2.13
N GLU A 84 -13.85 -0.55 -1.71
CA GLU A 84 -14.99 -0.51 -2.62
C GLU A 84 -15.14 0.84 -3.33
N ALA A 85 -14.93 1.93 -2.59
CA ALA A 85 -15.00 3.27 -3.16
C ALA A 85 -13.90 3.48 -4.20
N LEU A 86 -12.67 3.03 -3.92
CA LEU A 86 -11.57 3.11 -4.87
C LEU A 86 -11.86 2.31 -6.13
N GLU A 87 -12.36 1.09 -6.00
CA GLU A 87 -12.69 0.25 -7.14
C GLU A 87 -13.73 0.90 -8.04
N ARG A 88 -14.76 1.50 -7.43
CA ARG A 88 -15.81 2.22 -8.19
C ARG A 88 -15.27 3.46 -8.89
N ARG A 89 -14.41 4.22 -8.23
CA ARG A 89 -13.90 5.49 -8.77
C ARG A 89 -12.80 5.32 -9.80
N THR A 90 -11.96 4.31 -9.63
CA THR A 90 -10.77 4.11 -10.48
C THR A 90 -10.98 3.06 -11.55
N GLY A 91 -11.89 2.13 -11.35
CA GLY A 91 -12.04 0.96 -12.22
C GLY A 91 -10.91 -0.05 -12.08
N LEU A 92 -10.02 0.12 -11.12
CA LEU A 92 -8.89 -0.76 -10.90
C LEU A 92 -9.18 -1.77 -9.80
N GLU A 93 -8.59 -2.96 -9.91
CA GLU A 93 -8.64 -3.95 -8.86
C GLU A 93 -7.84 -3.49 -7.65
N VAL A 94 -8.41 -3.62 -6.45
CA VAL A 94 -7.73 -3.33 -5.18
C VAL A 94 -7.48 -4.65 -4.47
N ILE A 95 -6.21 -5.00 -4.29
CA ILE A 95 -5.79 -6.22 -3.61
C ILE A 95 -5.52 -5.88 -2.15
N LEU A 96 -6.06 -6.69 -1.24
CA LEU A 96 -5.81 -6.54 0.20
C LEU A 96 -4.55 -7.31 0.58
N TRP A 97 -3.66 -6.66 1.34
CA TRP A 97 -2.41 -7.26 1.79
C TRP A 97 -2.26 -7.09 3.30
N ASP A 98 -1.78 -8.14 3.96
CA ASP A 98 -1.64 -8.16 5.42
C ASP A 98 -0.60 -7.15 5.91
N GLU A 99 -1.04 -6.17 6.68
CA GLU A 99 -0.26 -5.07 7.23
C GLU A 99 0.73 -5.50 8.32
N ARG A 100 0.50 -6.63 8.99
CA ARG A 100 1.29 -7.04 10.15
C ARG A 100 2.77 -7.26 9.88
N MET A 101 3.10 -7.54 8.64
CA MET A 101 4.48 -7.85 8.24
C MET A 101 5.33 -6.62 7.94
N SER A 102 4.73 -5.43 7.86
CA SER A 102 5.40 -4.23 7.35
C SER A 102 5.78 -3.19 8.41
N THR A 103 4.93 -2.98 9.41
CA THR A 103 5.05 -1.84 10.33
C THR A 103 6.30 -1.90 11.23
N VAL A 104 6.66 -3.08 11.72
CA VAL A 104 7.82 -3.27 12.59
C VAL A 104 9.12 -2.93 11.86
N ALA A 105 9.23 -3.34 10.60
CA ALA A 105 10.40 -3.04 9.78
C ALA A 105 10.52 -1.54 9.50
N SER A 106 9.39 -0.85 9.24
CA SER A 106 9.35 0.60 9.02
C SER A 106 9.87 1.37 10.23
N GLU A 107 9.42 0.99 11.43
CA GLU A 107 9.85 1.63 12.67
C GLU A 107 11.34 1.47 12.90
N ARG A 108 11.89 0.28 12.66
CA ARG A 108 13.33 0.04 12.79
C ARG A 108 14.15 0.93 11.86
N VAL A 109 13.76 1.02 10.61
CA VAL A 109 14.45 1.86 9.63
C VAL A 109 14.45 3.32 10.07
N LEU A 110 13.34 3.81 10.60
CA LEU A 110 13.22 5.19 11.07
C LEU A 110 14.07 5.47 12.30
N MET A 111 14.15 4.53 13.23
CA MET A 111 14.99 4.67 14.41
C MET A 111 16.46 4.71 14.06
N GLU A 112 16.88 3.93 13.08
CA GLU A 112 18.26 3.91 12.60
C GLU A 112 18.61 5.14 11.77
N GLY A 113 17.62 5.75 11.10
CA GLY A 113 17.82 6.89 10.21
C GLY A 113 17.81 8.26 10.86
N ASN A 114 17.66 8.35 12.18
CA ASN A 114 17.63 9.63 12.91
C ASN A 114 16.62 10.66 12.38
N VAL A 115 15.46 10.20 11.96
CA VAL A 115 14.40 11.08 11.45
C VAL A 115 13.83 11.92 12.61
N ARG A 116 13.62 13.21 12.38
CA ARG A 116 13.04 14.11 13.38
C ARG A 116 11.66 13.59 13.84
N ARG A 117 11.41 13.70 15.13
CA ARG A 117 10.17 13.21 15.73
C ARG A 117 8.90 13.79 15.08
N GLU A 118 8.95 15.03 14.63
CA GLU A 118 7.84 15.72 13.98
C GLU A 118 7.52 15.16 12.59
N ASP A 119 8.55 14.71 11.89
CA ASP A 119 8.41 14.15 10.53
C ASP A 119 8.19 12.65 10.52
N ARG A 120 8.37 11.98 11.67
CA ARG A 120 8.28 10.52 11.77
C ARG A 120 6.94 9.97 11.30
N LYS A 121 5.84 10.59 11.70
CA LYS A 121 4.52 10.08 11.36
C LYS A 121 4.28 10.10 9.85
N THR A 122 4.56 11.21 9.20
CA THR A 122 4.40 11.36 7.75
C THR A 122 5.31 10.38 7.01
N TYR A 123 6.55 10.24 7.49
CA TYR A 123 7.52 9.34 6.90
C TYR A 123 7.13 7.86 7.13
N ILE A 124 6.65 7.53 8.33
CA ILE A 124 6.18 6.18 8.68
C ILE A 124 5.04 5.76 7.75
N ASP A 125 4.07 6.62 7.52
CA ASP A 125 2.90 6.30 6.70
C ASP A 125 3.29 5.95 5.25
N LYS A 126 4.15 6.75 4.62
CA LYS A 126 4.58 6.45 3.25
C LYS A 126 5.54 5.27 3.20
N MET A 127 6.36 5.06 4.23
CA MET A 127 7.24 3.89 4.32
C MET A 127 6.45 2.62 4.59
N ALA A 128 5.38 2.70 5.41
CA ALA A 128 4.48 1.57 5.61
C ALA A 128 3.83 1.15 4.29
N ALA A 129 3.37 2.12 3.49
CA ALA A 129 2.82 1.85 2.16
C ALA A 129 3.87 1.18 1.26
N ALA A 130 5.12 1.66 1.29
CA ALA A 130 6.22 1.06 0.52
C ALA A 130 6.49 -0.38 0.94
N PHE A 131 6.50 -0.66 2.24
CA PHE A 131 6.72 -2.03 2.74
C PHE A 131 5.55 -2.96 2.40
N ILE A 132 4.33 -2.48 2.47
CA ILE A 132 3.14 -3.23 2.04
C ILE A 132 3.28 -3.62 0.57
N LEU A 133 3.58 -2.65 -0.27
CA LEU A 133 3.73 -2.87 -1.71
C LEU A 133 4.94 -3.78 -2.00
N GLN A 134 6.06 -3.57 -1.32
CA GLN A 134 7.24 -4.41 -1.51
C GLN A 134 6.95 -5.87 -1.18
N GLY A 135 6.24 -6.12 -0.07
CA GLY A 135 5.82 -7.46 0.29
C GLY A 135 5.01 -8.14 -0.80
N TYR A 136 4.08 -7.40 -1.39
CA TYR A 136 3.27 -7.89 -2.50
C TYR A 136 4.12 -8.16 -3.75
N LEU A 137 5.03 -7.26 -4.09
CA LEU A 137 5.93 -7.44 -5.24
C LEU A 137 6.83 -8.66 -5.08
N ASP A 138 7.36 -8.86 -3.87
CA ASP A 138 8.20 -10.03 -3.57
C ASP A 138 7.40 -11.32 -3.67
N TYR A 139 6.17 -11.31 -3.18
CA TYR A 139 5.27 -12.45 -3.29
C TYR A 139 4.96 -12.80 -4.75
N GLN A 140 4.67 -11.81 -5.57
CA GLN A 140 4.43 -12.02 -7.00
C GLN A 140 5.64 -12.61 -7.69
N SER A 141 6.81 -12.07 -7.43
CA SER A 141 8.07 -12.55 -8.00
C SER A 141 8.34 -14.01 -7.63
N PHE A 142 8.13 -14.34 -6.34
CA PHE A 142 8.29 -15.70 -5.85
C PHE A 142 7.32 -16.66 -6.53
N SER A 143 6.05 -16.29 -6.68
CA SER A 143 5.03 -17.11 -7.31
C SER A 143 5.33 -17.33 -8.80
N GLU A 144 5.76 -16.30 -9.51
CA GLU A 144 6.16 -16.41 -10.92
C GLU A 144 7.36 -17.36 -11.09
N ASN A 145 8.36 -17.23 -10.22
CA ASN A 145 9.54 -18.09 -10.24
C ASN A 145 9.19 -19.56 -9.95
N GLN A 146 8.25 -19.82 -9.03
CA GLN A 146 7.77 -21.16 -8.76
C GLN A 146 7.03 -21.76 -9.96
N ALA A 147 6.16 -20.98 -10.60
CA ALA A 147 5.44 -21.42 -11.77
C ALA A 147 6.38 -21.78 -12.93
N GLU A 148 7.39 -20.97 -13.18
CA GLU A 148 8.43 -21.22 -14.18
C GLU A 148 9.23 -22.50 -13.86
N SER A 149 9.55 -22.69 -12.58
CA SER A 149 10.26 -23.87 -12.09
C SER A 149 9.45 -25.16 -12.27
N GLU A 150 8.15 -25.10 -11.98
CA GLU A 150 7.23 -26.23 -12.18
C GLU A 150 7.05 -26.55 -13.66
N ASP A 151 6.92 -25.55 -14.50
CA ASP A 151 6.81 -25.72 -15.95
C ASP A 151 8.07 -26.35 -16.54
N SER A 152 9.24 -26.03 -16.02
CA SER A 152 10.52 -26.60 -16.46
C SER A 152 10.71 -28.05 -16.01
N GLU A 153 10.09 -28.47 -14.91
CA GLU A 153 10.14 -29.83 -14.42
C GLU A 153 9.25 -30.80 -15.22
N ASP A 154 8.23 -30.27 -15.88
CA ASP A 154 7.28 -31.06 -16.68
C ASP A 154 7.81 -31.40 -18.09
N ILE A 155 9.02 -31.02 -18.40
CA ILE A 155 9.70 -31.35 -19.64
C ILE A 155 10.56 -32.62 -19.44
#